data_638c44f72cfe2c800e1a1b6cabcd4b6e
#
_entry.id   638c44f72cfe2c800e1a1b6cabcd4b6e
#
_cell.length_a   1.000
_cell.length_b   1.000
_cell.length_c   1.000
_cell.angle_alpha   90.00
_cell.angle_beta   90.00
_cell.angle_gamma   90.00
#
_symmetry.space_group_name_H-M   'P 1'
#
loop_
_entity.id
_entity.type
_entity.pdbx_description
1 polymer ?
#
loop_
_entity_poly.entity_id
_entity_poly.type
_entity_poly.pdbx_seq_one_letter_code
_entity_poly.pdbx_strand_id
1 'polypeptide(L)'
;MLLVLLLCTCVRAQIAERPTSGELHAGIQKLQVLGSALYMAAHPDDENTRLIAYLANVDKAETAYLSLTRGDGGQNLIAPDIRELLGLTRTQELLAARRIDGGTQFFSRANDFGYSKHPDETFNI
;
A
#
# COMPACT_ATOMS: atom_id res chain seq x y z
N MET A 1 -46.02 24.80 -14.57
CA MET A 1 -45.70 23.44 -15.05
C MET A 1 -44.30 23.08 -14.48
N LEU A 2 -44.28 22.37 -13.37
CA LEU A 2 -43.06 22.07 -12.60
C LEU A 2 -42.48 20.74 -13.13
N LEU A 3 -41.32 20.79 -13.78
CA LEU A 3 -40.60 19.62 -14.30
C LEU A 3 -39.81 18.97 -13.13
N VAL A 4 -40.35 17.91 -12.58
CA VAL A 4 -39.63 17.11 -11.58
C VAL A 4 -38.62 16.22 -12.31
N LEU A 5 -37.35 16.58 -12.29
CA LEU A 5 -36.26 15.71 -12.74
C LEU A 5 -36.06 14.56 -11.71
N LEU A 6 -36.55 13.38 -12.05
CA LEU A 6 -36.24 12.15 -11.31
C LEU A 6 -34.79 11.79 -11.58
N LEU A 7 -33.90 12.16 -10.66
CA LEU A 7 -32.54 11.61 -10.64
C LEU A 7 -32.65 10.13 -10.24
N CYS A 8 -32.62 9.26 -11.24
CA CYS A 8 -32.46 7.82 -11.03
C CYS A 8 -31.01 7.58 -10.60
N THR A 9 -30.71 7.63 -9.30
CA THR A 9 -29.45 7.16 -8.76
C THR A 9 -29.42 5.65 -8.93
N CYS A 10 -28.73 5.16 -9.97
CA CYS A 10 -28.39 3.76 -10.08
C CYS A 10 -27.51 3.39 -8.88
N VAL A 11 -28.11 2.88 -7.82
CA VAL A 11 -27.39 2.20 -6.76
C VAL A 11 -26.81 0.93 -7.42
N ARG A 12 -25.55 0.97 -7.80
CA ARG A 12 -24.83 -0.24 -8.15
C ARG A 12 -24.72 -1.06 -6.87
N ALA A 13 -25.57 -2.07 -6.75
CA ALA A 13 -25.33 -3.11 -5.77
C ALA A 13 -23.96 -3.71 -6.12
N GLN A 14 -22.95 -3.47 -5.26
CA GLN A 14 -21.66 -4.10 -5.41
C GLN A 14 -21.88 -5.60 -5.18
N ILE A 15 -21.90 -6.36 -6.28
CA ILE A 15 -21.84 -7.80 -6.19
C ILE A 15 -20.46 -8.10 -5.62
N ALA A 16 -20.41 -8.65 -4.42
CA ALA A 16 -19.16 -9.11 -3.85
C ALA A 16 -18.50 -10.06 -4.86
N GLU A 17 -17.28 -9.73 -5.28
CA GLU A 17 -16.53 -10.60 -6.19
C GLU A 17 -16.45 -11.98 -5.54
N ARG A 18 -16.91 -12.99 -6.28
CA ARG A 18 -16.84 -14.37 -5.81
C ARG A 18 -15.41 -14.85 -5.98
N PRO A 19 -14.77 -15.35 -4.92
CA PRO A 19 -13.42 -15.86 -5.04
C PRO A 19 -13.39 -17.05 -6.02
N THR A 20 -12.34 -17.11 -6.81
CA THR A 20 -12.04 -18.25 -7.68
C THR A 20 -11.73 -19.51 -6.86
N SER A 21 -11.77 -20.68 -7.47
CA SER A 21 -11.40 -21.93 -6.80
C SER A 21 -9.97 -21.90 -6.27
N GLY A 22 -9.04 -21.22 -6.97
CA GLY A 22 -7.66 -21.03 -6.52
C GLY A 22 -7.55 -20.16 -5.29
N GLU A 23 -8.29 -19.04 -5.24
CA GLU A 23 -8.33 -18.15 -4.09
C GLU A 23 -8.96 -18.82 -2.86
N LEU A 24 -10.02 -19.60 -3.07
CA LEU A 24 -10.62 -20.41 -1.99
C LEU A 24 -9.63 -21.44 -1.44
N HIS A 25 -8.92 -22.16 -2.31
CA HIS A 25 -7.92 -23.13 -1.90
C HIS A 25 -6.78 -22.46 -1.11
N ALA A 26 -6.25 -21.35 -1.63
CA ALA A 26 -5.22 -20.58 -0.94
C ALA A 26 -5.70 -20.04 0.41
N GLY A 27 -6.95 -19.59 0.50
CA GLY A 27 -7.58 -19.14 1.75
C GLY A 27 -7.66 -20.25 2.80
N ILE A 28 -8.06 -21.47 2.38
CA ILE A 28 -8.09 -22.64 3.28
C ILE A 28 -6.69 -22.99 3.79
N GLN A 29 -5.67 -22.93 2.92
CA GLN A 29 -4.28 -23.16 3.34
C GLN A 29 -3.80 -22.12 4.36
N LYS A 30 -4.16 -20.84 4.18
CA LYS A 30 -3.83 -19.76 5.13
C LYS A 30 -4.40 -20.00 6.53
N LEU A 31 -5.54 -20.66 6.67
CA LEU A 31 -6.11 -20.98 7.98
C LEU A 31 -5.25 -21.92 8.84
N GLN A 32 -4.30 -22.61 8.24
CA GLN A 32 -3.37 -23.52 8.92
C GLN A 32 -2.10 -22.82 9.40
N VAL A 33 -1.89 -21.55 9.01
CA VAL A 33 -0.68 -20.80 9.35
C VAL A 33 -1.04 -19.68 10.31
N LEU A 34 -0.51 -19.73 11.52
CA LEU A 34 -0.71 -18.71 12.55
C LEU A 34 0.41 -17.65 12.55
N GLY A 35 1.45 -17.84 11.74
CA GLY A 35 2.58 -16.93 11.64
C GLY A 35 2.19 -15.63 10.94
N SER A 36 2.71 -14.51 11.45
CA SER A 36 2.63 -13.22 10.80
C SER A 36 4.02 -12.59 10.65
N ALA A 37 4.21 -11.79 9.61
CA ALA A 37 5.44 -11.09 9.33
C ALA A 37 5.15 -9.61 9.03
N LEU A 38 5.84 -8.72 9.75
CA LEU A 38 5.83 -7.30 9.47
C LEU A 38 7.20 -6.89 8.95
N TYR A 39 7.28 -6.54 7.68
CA TYR A 39 8.44 -5.89 7.12
C TYR A 39 8.33 -4.38 7.38
N MET A 40 9.37 -3.77 7.91
CA MET A 40 9.35 -2.35 8.24
C MET A 40 10.57 -1.65 7.66
N ALA A 41 10.36 -0.54 6.98
CA ALA A 41 11.44 0.29 6.42
C ALA A 41 11.04 1.76 6.35
N ALA A 42 12.01 2.62 6.07
CA ALA A 42 11.83 4.06 6.13
C ALA A 42 10.93 4.59 5.00
N HIS A 43 11.17 4.16 3.77
CA HIS A 43 10.54 4.75 2.58
C HIS A 43 9.85 3.70 1.72
N PRO A 44 8.92 4.13 0.84
CA PRO A 44 8.48 3.33 -0.30
C PRO A 44 9.69 2.96 -1.18
N ASP A 45 9.87 1.70 -1.51
CA ASP A 45 10.99 1.12 -2.26
C ASP A 45 12.11 0.45 -1.43
N ASP A 46 12.09 0.61 -0.13
CA ASP A 46 13.05 -0.08 0.76
C ASP A 46 12.66 -1.56 1.02
N GLU A 47 11.46 -1.97 0.59
CA GLU A 47 10.98 -3.32 0.86
C GLU A 47 11.60 -4.38 -0.05
N ASN A 48 11.82 -5.55 0.51
CA ASN A 48 12.12 -6.74 -0.28
C ASN A 48 10.82 -7.38 -0.79
N THR A 49 10.36 -6.95 -1.97
CA THR A 49 9.11 -7.44 -2.59
C THR A 49 9.10 -8.95 -2.80
N ARG A 50 10.26 -9.56 -3.10
CA ARG A 50 10.38 -11.03 -3.28
C ARG A 50 10.14 -11.77 -1.96
N LEU A 51 10.66 -11.24 -0.86
CA LEU A 51 10.45 -11.81 0.47
C LEU A 51 8.98 -11.68 0.88
N ILE A 52 8.37 -10.53 0.67
CA ILE A 52 6.95 -10.31 0.95
C ILE A 52 6.09 -11.30 0.15
N ALA A 53 6.35 -11.41 -1.16
CA ALA A 53 5.63 -12.34 -2.02
C ALA A 53 5.81 -13.80 -1.59
N TYR A 54 7.02 -14.20 -1.18
CA TYR A 54 7.30 -15.54 -0.68
C TYR A 54 6.51 -15.84 0.59
N LEU A 55 6.62 -14.97 1.59
CA LEU A 55 5.93 -15.14 2.87
C LEU A 55 4.39 -15.19 2.70
N ALA A 56 3.85 -14.29 1.87
CA ALA A 56 2.40 -14.21 1.66
C ALA A 56 1.85 -15.37 0.82
N ASN A 57 2.58 -15.81 -0.22
CA ASN A 57 2.02 -16.74 -1.21
C ASN A 57 2.58 -18.17 -1.10
N VAL A 58 3.78 -18.36 -0.57
CA VAL A 58 4.38 -19.70 -0.36
C VAL A 58 4.15 -20.16 1.06
N ASP A 59 4.64 -19.39 2.04
CA ASP A 59 4.48 -19.73 3.45
C ASP A 59 3.08 -19.48 3.98
N LYS A 60 2.23 -18.76 3.22
CA LYS A 60 0.86 -18.41 3.59
C LYS A 60 0.74 -17.59 4.88
N ALA A 61 1.83 -16.99 5.33
CA ALA A 61 1.86 -16.14 6.51
C ALA A 61 1.09 -14.82 6.26
N GLU A 62 0.45 -14.30 7.30
CA GLU A 62 -0.11 -12.94 7.26
C GLU A 62 1.06 -11.95 7.16
N THR A 63 1.22 -11.34 6.00
CA THR A 63 2.41 -10.54 5.69
C THR A 63 2.03 -9.09 5.45
N ALA A 64 2.74 -8.17 6.07
CA ALA A 64 2.53 -6.74 5.91
C ALA A 64 3.84 -5.98 5.69
N TYR A 65 3.74 -4.86 5.01
CA TYR A 65 4.78 -3.86 4.91
C TYR A 65 4.35 -2.56 5.59
N LEU A 66 5.15 -2.07 6.52
CA LEU A 66 5.02 -0.75 7.12
C LEU A 66 6.10 0.18 6.56
N SER A 67 5.74 1.08 5.67
CA SER A 67 6.59 2.21 5.30
C SER A 67 6.43 3.32 6.35
N LEU A 68 7.53 3.76 6.95
CA LEU A 68 7.47 4.80 7.98
C LEU A 68 7.05 6.14 7.42
N THR A 69 7.50 6.47 6.21
CA THR A 69 7.12 7.68 5.48
C THR A 69 6.37 7.34 4.20
N ARG A 70 5.91 8.33 3.48
CA ARG A 70 5.33 8.18 2.14
C ARG A 70 6.30 8.49 1.01
N GLY A 71 7.57 8.76 1.35
CA GLY A 71 8.59 9.14 0.38
C GLY A 71 8.41 10.53 -0.21
N ASP A 72 7.63 11.39 0.44
CA ASP A 72 7.31 12.74 0.00
C ASP A 72 8.49 13.71 0.09
N GLY A 73 9.50 13.41 0.94
CA GLY A 73 10.76 14.12 0.98
C GLY A 73 11.77 13.73 -0.11
N GLY A 74 11.48 12.71 -0.90
CA GLY A 74 12.36 12.20 -1.93
C GLY A 74 12.36 13.03 -3.22
N GLN A 75 13.10 12.51 -4.22
CA GLN A 75 13.13 13.05 -5.57
C GLN A 75 12.36 12.15 -6.52
N ASN A 76 11.73 12.75 -7.53
CA ASN A 76 11.11 12.04 -8.63
C ASN A 76 11.93 12.25 -9.91
N LEU A 77 12.58 11.18 -10.39
CA LEU A 77 13.40 11.24 -11.61
C LEU A 77 12.57 11.07 -12.88
N ILE A 78 11.31 10.69 -12.78
CA ILE A 78 10.46 10.30 -13.91
C ILE A 78 9.42 11.40 -14.20
N ALA A 79 8.93 12.09 -13.17
CA ALA A 79 7.85 13.06 -13.27
C ALA A 79 8.17 14.34 -12.44
N PRO A 80 7.45 15.43 -12.67
CA PRO A 80 7.66 16.69 -11.95
C PRO A 80 7.07 16.69 -10.53
N ASP A 81 6.46 15.59 -10.10
CA ASP A 81 5.82 15.49 -8.79
C ASP A 81 6.85 15.60 -7.67
N ILE A 82 6.57 16.46 -6.71
CA ILE A 82 7.40 16.69 -5.52
C ILE A 82 6.50 16.78 -4.29
N ARG A 83 7.07 16.58 -3.09
CA ARG A 83 6.40 16.70 -1.80
C ARG A 83 5.10 15.87 -1.73
N GLU A 84 4.00 16.44 -1.33
CA GLU A 84 2.74 15.75 -1.07
C GLU A 84 2.22 14.99 -2.30
N LEU A 85 2.40 15.53 -3.50
CA LEU A 85 2.00 14.87 -4.74
C LEU A 85 2.86 13.63 -5.01
N LEU A 86 4.15 13.72 -4.77
CA LEU A 86 5.06 12.57 -4.84
C LEU A 86 4.66 11.50 -3.81
N GLY A 87 4.38 11.89 -2.57
CA GLY A 87 3.92 10.97 -1.52
C GLY A 87 2.61 10.26 -1.90
N LEU A 88 1.69 10.95 -2.57
CA LEU A 88 0.46 10.35 -3.08
C LEU A 88 0.77 9.33 -4.19
N THR A 89 1.61 9.68 -5.14
CA THR A 89 2.03 8.79 -6.24
C THR A 89 2.69 7.53 -5.68
N ARG A 90 3.68 7.67 -4.82
CA ARG A 90 4.39 6.53 -4.19
C ARG A 90 3.48 5.67 -3.31
N THR A 91 2.49 6.28 -2.66
CA THR A 91 1.45 5.52 -1.96
C THR A 91 0.69 4.60 -2.91
N GLN A 92 0.29 5.10 -4.08
CA GLN A 92 -0.43 4.30 -5.07
C GLN A 92 0.44 3.18 -5.69
N GLU A 93 1.73 3.45 -5.88
CA GLU A 93 2.71 2.45 -6.34
C GLU A 93 2.82 1.29 -5.34
N LEU A 94 2.97 1.58 -4.04
CA LEU A 94 3.01 0.54 -3.01
C LEU A 94 1.70 -0.25 -2.92
N LEU A 95 0.56 0.41 -3.01
CA LEU A 95 -0.74 -0.27 -3.03
C LEU A 95 -0.88 -1.16 -4.28
N ALA A 96 -0.30 -0.75 -5.41
CA ALA A 96 -0.27 -1.58 -6.60
C ALA A 96 0.64 -2.80 -6.42
N ALA A 97 1.82 -2.64 -5.83
CA ALA A 97 2.73 -3.72 -5.52
C ALA A 97 2.10 -4.76 -4.59
N ARG A 98 1.41 -4.32 -3.53
CA ARG A 98 0.70 -5.21 -2.58
C ARG A 98 -0.39 -6.04 -3.23
N ARG A 99 -1.08 -5.52 -4.24
CA ARG A 99 -2.07 -6.31 -5.00
C ARG A 99 -1.43 -7.48 -5.76
N ILE A 100 -0.14 -7.37 -6.08
CA ILE A 100 0.60 -8.40 -6.82
C ILE A 100 1.27 -9.39 -5.85
N ASP A 101 1.94 -8.89 -4.81
CA ASP A 101 2.72 -9.74 -3.90
C ASP A 101 1.90 -10.32 -2.74
N GLY A 102 0.67 -9.86 -2.54
CA GLY A 102 -0.25 -10.40 -1.55
C GLY A 102 -0.02 -9.89 -0.12
N GLY A 103 0.88 -8.94 0.09
CA GLY A 103 1.08 -8.28 1.37
C GLY A 103 0.04 -7.20 1.65
N THR A 104 -0.08 -6.80 2.91
CA THR A 104 -0.88 -5.66 3.35
C THR A 104 0.00 -4.42 3.52
N GLN A 105 -0.43 -3.25 3.02
CA GLN A 105 0.32 -2.00 3.15
C GLN A 105 -0.14 -1.19 4.34
N PHE A 106 0.83 -0.77 5.16
CA PHE A 106 0.64 0.21 6.22
C PHE A 106 1.59 1.39 6.05
N PHE A 107 1.18 2.55 6.56
CA PHE A 107 2.00 3.76 6.65
C PHE A 107 1.92 4.32 8.06
N SER A 108 3.04 4.84 8.54
CA SER A 108 3.03 5.68 9.74
C SER A 108 2.68 7.13 9.39
N ARG A 109 2.73 8.02 10.37
CA ARG A 109 2.58 9.47 10.17
C ARG A 109 3.91 10.22 10.30
N ALA A 110 5.02 9.51 10.15
CA ALA A 110 6.32 10.14 10.17
C ALA A 110 6.49 11.03 8.93
N ASN A 111 7.03 12.22 9.13
CA ASN A 111 7.40 13.11 8.05
C ASN A 111 8.66 12.59 7.36
N ASP A 112 8.67 12.67 6.04
CA ASP A 112 9.87 12.43 5.25
C ASP A 112 10.62 13.76 5.09
N PHE A 113 11.74 13.89 5.77
CA PHE A 113 12.59 15.08 5.69
C PHE A 113 13.55 15.06 4.49
N GLY A 114 13.54 13.99 3.70
CA GLY A 114 14.40 13.82 2.54
C GLY A 114 15.88 13.66 2.91
N TYR A 115 16.75 14.05 2.00
CA TYR A 115 18.18 14.02 2.26
C TYR A 115 18.60 15.21 3.13
N SER A 116 19.24 14.93 4.26
CA SER A 116 19.84 15.96 5.12
C SER A 116 21.33 15.70 5.34
N LYS A 117 22.12 16.75 5.39
CA LYS A 117 23.58 16.70 5.64
C LYS A 117 23.93 16.89 7.11
N HIS A 118 23.04 17.53 7.86
CA HIS A 118 23.26 17.88 9.26
C HIS A 118 22.01 17.56 10.09
N PRO A 119 22.16 17.17 11.36
CA PRO A 119 21.02 16.89 12.24
C PRO A 119 20.03 18.05 12.35
N ASP A 120 20.51 19.29 12.34
CA ASP A 120 19.67 20.48 12.45
C ASP A 120 18.69 20.65 11.29
N GLU A 121 19.03 20.17 10.10
CA GLU A 121 18.14 20.15 8.93
C GLU A 121 16.95 19.18 9.14
N THR A 122 17.13 18.17 9.99
CA THR A 122 16.11 17.19 10.29
C THR A 122 15.26 17.59 11.51
N PHE A 123 15.88 18.14 12.56
CA PHE A 123 15.20 18.40 13.82
C PHE A 123 14.50 19.76 13.91
N ASN A 124 14.70 20.62 12.93
CA ASN A 124 14.07 21.95 12.88
C ASN A 124 12.86 22.01 11.93
N ILE A 125 12.32 20.87 11.51
CA ILE A 125 11.15 20.77 10.62
C ILE A 125 9.88 20.60 11.44
#